data_9c0c8c544572713c076e665689c1ac7b
#
_entry.id   9c0c8c544572713c076e665689c1ac7b
#
_cell.length_a   1.000
_cell.length_b   1.000
_cell.length_c   1.000
_cell.angle_alpha   90.00
_cell.angle_beta   90.00
_cell.angle_gamma   90.00
#
_symmetry.space_group_name_H-M   'P 1'
#
loop_
_entity.id
_entity.type
_entity.pdbx_description
1 polymer ?
#
loop_
_entity_poly.entity_id
_entity_poly.type
_entity_poly.pdbx_seq_one_letter_code
_entity_poly.pdbx_strand_id
1 'polypeptide(L)'
;MRTFIDTLPDRLFANRGIVLALVLLVTLGFAFKIPALRIYTDFEGLLPQQHPFIKVHNDIRGLFGGANVLTVAVEVTEGTIFTNENLAAIDRVTGAIDNLPGVNHNLVSSITHRTARFISLTEEGSVRSEVYYNPALGAMTPEQLAAMKAKVLVDPRVFGLIVSPDLKAALIKAQFVDGGQLDYLGIFQGLQDIRARENKGGVRIHTTGQPALIGWVYSYLPQSLQVFGYTAIIVLGLLVAYFRRFHGVALPLVGISISTIWGLGYIVALGYHLDPLML
;
A
#
# COMPACT_ATOMS: atom_id res chain seq x y z
N MET A 1 58.45 -17.79 11.22
CA MET A 1 57.81 -16.46 11.03
C MET A 1 56.33 -16.61 11.44
N ARG A 2 55.95 -16.16 12.64
CA ARG A 2 54.54 -16.17 13.06
C ARG A 2 53.77 -15.27 12.10
N THR A 3 52.75 -15.80 11.50
CA THR A 3 51.92 -15.01 10.58
C THR A 3 51.21 -13.90 11.36
N PHE A 4 50.83 -12.79 10.70
CA PHE A 4 50.10 -11.67 11.31
C PHE A 4 48.85 -12.15 12.05
N ILE A 5 48.23 -13.20 11.52
CA ILE A 5 47.03 -13.85 12.09
C ILE A 5 47.32 -14.48 13.46
N ASP A 6 48.50 -15.12 13.66
CA ASP A 6 48.89 -15.77 14.93
C ASP A 6 49.14 -14.78 16.08
N THR A 7 49.50 -13.53 15.73
CA THR A 7 49.83 -12.49 16.74
C THR A 7 48.63 -11.54 17.00
N LEU A 8 47.56 -11.61 16.16
CA LEU A 8 46.39 -10.74 16.29
C LEU A 8 45.64 -10.90 17.61
N PRO A 9 45.32 -12.14 18.08
CA PRO A 9 44.68 -12.33 19.39
C PRO A 9 45.46 -11.74 20.55
N ASP A 10 46.76 -11.97 20.60
CA ASP A 10 47.61 -11.46 21.68
C ASP A 10 47.61 -9.93 21.75
N ARG A 11 47.64 -9.27 20.57
CA ARG A 11 47.57 -7.80 20.49
C ARG A 11 46.22 -7.24 20.88
N LEU A 12 45.14 -7.92 20.48
CA LEU A 12 43.78 -7.52 20.86
C LEU A 12 43.56 -7.63 22.37
N PHE A 13 44.00 -8.72 22.99
CA PHE A 13 43.91 -8.91 24.43
C PHE A 13 44.82 -7.96 25.22
N ALA A 14 46.01 -7.67 24.71
CA ALA A 14 46.91 -6.70 25.34
C ALA A 14 46.32 -5.27 25.35
N ASN A 15 45.59 -4.92 24.29
CA ASN A 15 44.97 -3.61 24.13
C ASN A 15 43.44 -3.64 24.30
N ARG A 16 42.92 -4.54 25.13
CA ARG A 16 41.45 -4.77 25.30
C ARG A 16 40.67 -3.49 25.58
N GLY A 17 41.23 -2.54 26.34
CA GLY A 17 40.55 -1.27 26.63
C GLY A 17 40.35 -0.41 25.38
N ILE A 18 41.35 -0.35 24.48
CA ILE A 18 41.27 0.39 23.22
C ILE A 18 40.26 -0.27 22.29
N VAL A 19 40.28 -1.62 22.21
CA VAL A 19 39.32 -2.37 21.38
C VAL A 19 37.87 -2.14 21.85
N LEU A 20 37.62 -2.23 23.16
CA LEU A 20 36.33 -1.97 23.76
C LEU A 20 35.85 -0.51 23.52
N ALA A 21 36.77 0.46 23.68
CA ALA A 21 36.48 1.86 23.43
C ALA A 21 36.13 2.11 21.95
N LEU A 22 36.82 1.44 21.02
CA LEU A 22 36.54 1.54 19.59
C LEU A 22 35.19 0.91 19.23
N VAL A 23 34.89 -0.29 19.76
CA VAL A 23 33.57 -0.94 19.58
C VAL A 23 32.48 -0.05 20.14
N LEU A 24 32.66 0.53 21.32
CA LEU A 24 31.67 1.44 21.92
C LEU A 24 31.48 2.69 21.06
N LEU A 25 32.55 3.31 20.58
CA LEU A 25 32.50 4.49 19.73
C LEU A 25 31.73 4.22 18.40
N VAL A 26 32.04 3.10 17.74
CA VAL A 26 31.34 2.68 16.51
C VAL A 26 29.86 2.40 16.80
N THR A 27 29.58 1.71 17.93
CA THR A 27 28.19 1.40 18.34
C THR A 27 27.41 2.68 18.61
N LEU A 28 27.99 3.65 19.32
CA LEU A 28 27.37 4.96 19.55
C LEU A 28 27.16 5.73 18.24
N GLY A 29 28.14 5.71 17.34
CA GLY A 29 28.03 6.33 16.02
C GLY A 29 26.87 5.77 15.20
N PHE A 30 26.70 4.45 15.17
CA PHE A 30 25.56 3.83 14.49
C PHE A 30 24.23 4.02 15.25
N ALA A 31 24.24 3.93 16.58
CA ALA A 31 23.05 4.17 17.40
C ALA A 31 22.47 5.58 17.16
N PHE A 32 23.35 6.56 16.98
CA PHE A 32 22.92 7.95 16.67
C PHE A 32 22.26 8.09 15.30
N LYS A 33 22.49 7.17 14.38
CA LYS A 33 21.86 7.14 13.06
C LYS A 33 20.46 6.50 13.06
N ILE A 34 20.17 5.59 13.99
CA ILE A 34 18.90 4.83 14.03
C ILE A 34 17.64 5.70 14.03
N PRO A 35 17.56 6.86 14.73
CA PRO A 35 16.37 7.72 14.66
C PRO A 35 16.03 8.24 13.26
N ALA A 36 17.00 8.24 12.34
CA ALA A 36 16.78 8.61 10.94
C ALA A 36 16.32 7.44 10.06
N LEU A 37 16.11 6.24 10.65
CA LEU A 37 15.63 5.06 9.92
C LEU A 37 14.21 5.34 9.39
N ARG A 38 14.06 5.18 8.10
CA ARG A 38 12.76 5.26 7.41
C ARG A 38 12.25 3.86 7.16
N ILE A 39 10.97 3.65 7.49
CA ILE A 39 10.29 2.37 7.27
C ILE A 39 9.16 2.64 6.29
N TYR A 40 9.30 2.19 5.05
CA TYR A 40 8.27 2.29 4.03
C TYR A 40 8.47 1.23 2.95
N THR A 41 7.37 0.84 2.30
CA THR A 41 7.40 -0.10 1.18
C THR A 41 7.53 0.66 -0.13
N ASP A 42 8.58 0.33 -0.89
CA ASP A 42 8.83 0.85 -2.22
C ASP A 42 8.93 -0.32 -3.21
N PHE A 43 7.79 -0.70 -3.80
CA PHE A 43 7.75 -1.75 -4.84
C PHE A 43 8.60 -1.42 -6.05
N GLU A 44 8.76 -0.14 -6.34
CA GLU A 44 9.49 0.31 -7.51
C GLU A 44 10.99 0.24 -7.29
N GLY A 45 11.43 0.50 -6.06
CA GLY A 45 12.81 0.30 -5.64
C GLY A 45 13.29 -1.13 -5.79
N LEU A 46 12.38 -2.13 -5.78
CA LEU A 46 12.69 -3.54 -6.03
C LEU A 46 13.01 -3.83 -7.51
N LEU A 47 12.64 -2.93 -8.42
CA LEU A 47 12.94 -3.08 -9.84
C LEU A 47 14.40 -2.65 -10.12
N PRO A 48 15.06 -3.26 -11.13
CA PRO A 48 16.44 -2.90 -11.48
C PRO A 48 16.50 -1.48 -12.06
N GLN A 49 16.76 -0.48 -11.23
CA GLN A 49 16.71 0.95 -11.54
C GLN A 49 17.63 1.36 -12.72
N GLN A 50 18.70 0.58 -12.99
CA GLN A 50 19.61 0.84 -14.10
C GLN A 50 19.10 0.31 -15.45
N HIS A 51 18.04 -0.50 -15.45
CA HIS A 51 17.50 -1.06 -16.69
C HIS A 51 16.86 0.05 -17.55
N PRO A 52 17.14 0.11 -18.86
CA PRO A 52 16.63 1.18 -19.75
C PRO A 52 15.10 1.31 -19.70
N PHE A 53 14.38 0.19 -19.68
CA PHE A 53 12.92 0.18 -19.57
C PHE A 53 12.43 0.85 -18.29
N ILE A 54 13.09 0.59 -17.14
CA ILE A 54 12.69 1.16 -15.84
C ILE A 54 12.98 2.67 -15.81
N LYS A 55 14.07 3.13 -16.42
CA LYS A 55 14.35 4.57 -16.57
C LYS A 55 13.24 5.27 -17.35
N VAL A 56 12.88 4.73 -18.52
CA VAL A 56 11.79 5.28 -19.34
C VAL A 56 10.45 5.24 -18.57
N HIS A 57 10.18 4.13 -17.88
CA HIS A 57 8.96 4.02 -17.05
C HIS A 57 8.91 5.13 -15.97
N ASN A 58 10.01 5.34 -15.25
CA ASN A 58 10.09 6.36 -14.19
C ASN A 58 9.95 7.79 -14.75
N ASP A 59 10.50 8.07 -15.92
CA ASP A 59 10.39 9.37 -16.59
C ASP A 59 8.95 9.65 -17.04
N ILE A 60 8.28 8.64 -17.63
CA ILE A 60 6.93 8.79 -18.20
C ILE A 60 5.88 8.84 -17.07
N ARG A 61 6.02 8.03 -16.05
CA ARG A 61 5.04 7.92 -14.97
C ARG A 61 4.79 9.26 -14.25
N GLY A 62 5.84 10.09 -14.08
CA GLY A 62 5.68 11.42 -13.48
C GLY A 62 4.85 12.37 -14.35
N LEU A 63 4.74 12.12 -15.67
CA LEU A 63 4.00 12.93 -16.62
C LEU A 63 2.54 12.46 -16.80
N PHE A 64 2.30 11.15 -16.76
CA PHE A 64 1.00 10.55 -17.09
C PHE A 64 0.23 9.98 -15.89
N GLY A 65 0.73 10.19 -14.70
CA GLY A 65 0.18 9.63 -13.47
C GLY A 65 0.83 8.29 -13.11
N GLY A 66 0.97 8.05 -11.81
CA GLY A 66 1.71 6.92 -11.26
C GLY A 66 0.94 5.61 -11.30
N ALA A 67 1.62 4.56 -10.85
CA ALA A 67 1.06 3.23 -10.65
C ALA A 67 0.11 3.15 -9.43
N ASN A 68 -0.02 4.22 -8.65
CA ASN A 68 -0.85 4.28 -7.45
C ASN A 68 -2.35 4.33 -7.79
N VAL A 69 -2.84 3.28 -8.44
CA VAL A 69 -4.24 3.14 -8.81
C VAL A 69 -4.93 2.15 -7.88
N LEU A 70 -6.00 2.61 -7.24
CA LEU A 70 -6.96 1.79 -6.52
C LEU A 70 -8.07 1.39 -7.48
N THR A 71 -8.41 0.11 -7.50
CA THR A 71 -9.57 -0.42 -8.23
C THR A 71 -10.50 -1.11 -7.25
N VAL A 72 -11.75 -0.69 -7.25
CA VAL A 72 -12.80 -1.25 -6.41
C VAL A 72 -13.92 -1.77 -7.31
N ALA A 73 -14.26 -3.05 -7.17
CA ALA A 73 -15.40 -3.63 -7.83
C ALA A 73 -16.59 -3.69 -6.85
N VAL A 74 -17.71 -3.13 -7.26
CA VAL A 74 -19.00 -3.27 -6.59
C VAL A 74 -19.80 -4.30 -7.36
N GLU A 75 -19.91 -5.51 -6.80
CA GLU A 75 -20.60 -6.65 -7.39
C GLU A 75 -21.97 -6.83 -6.75
N VAL A 76 -22.98 -7.14 -7.57
CA VAL A 76 -24.34 -7.49 -7.14
C VAL A 76 -24.51 -8.99 -7.30
N THR A 77 -24.86 -9.68 -6.22
CA THR A 77 -24.99 -11.15 -6.22
C THR A 77 -26.20 -11.62 -7.03
N GLU A 78 -27.28 -10.83 -7.05
CA GLU A 78 -28.51 -11.15 -7.78
C GLU A 78 -28.97 -9.94 -8.62
N GLY A 79 -29.47 -10.21 -9.80
CA GLY A 79 -29.97 -9.16 -10.71
C GLY A 79 -28.87 -8.40 -11.45
N THR A 80 -29.01 -7.09 -11.55
CA THR A 80 -28.08 -6.20 -12.27
C THR A 80 -27.78 -4.94 -11.46
N ILE A 81 -26.72 -4.21 -11.85
CA ILE A 81 -26.39 -2.91 -11.25
C ILE A 81 -27.41 -1.81 -11.58
N PHE A 82 -28.27 -2.01 -12.61
CA PHE A 82 -29.23 -1.01 -13.09
C PHE A 82 -30.54 -1.02 -12.28
N THR A 83 -30.42 -0.86 -10.98
CA THR A 83 -31.51 -0.58 -10.05
C THR A 83 -31.17 0.68 -9.25
N ASN A 84 -32.19 1.40 -8.77
CA ASN A 84 -31.95 2.60 -7.97
C ASN A 84 -31.15 2.30 -6.71
N GLU A 85 -31.39 1.15 -6.06
CA GLU A 85 -30.69 0.73 -4.87
C GLU A 85 -29.20 0.46 -5.14
N ASN A 86 -28.91 -0.31 -6.20
CA ASN A 86 -27.54 -0.68 -6.56
C ASN A 86 -26.73 0.52 -7.07
N LEU A 87 -27.35 1.39 -7.91
CA LEU A 87 -26.71 2.62 -8.36
C LEU A 87 -26.42 3.57 -7.21
N ALA A 88 -27.35 3.70 -6.25
CA ALA A 88 -27.11 4.48 -5.05
C ALA A 88 -26.00 3.89 -4.16
N ALA A 89 -25.89 2.56 -4.07
CA ALA A 89 -24.77 1.92 -3.37
C ALA A 89 -23.43 2.19 -4.08
N ILE A 90 -23.38 2.07 -5.41
CA ILE A 90 -22.19 2.41 -6.22
C ILE A 90 -21.82 3.88 -6.03
N ASP A 91 -22.79 4.78 -5.99
CA ASP A 91 -22.56 6.21 -5.79
C ASP A 91 -21.98 6.52 -4.41
N ARG A 92 -22.55 5.92 -3.35
CA ARG A 92 -22.01 6.08 -1.99
C ARG A 92 -20.56 5.55 -1.88
N VAL A 93 -20.28 4.38 -2.48
CA VAL A 93 -18.91 3.81 -2.51
C VAL A 93 -17.99 4.72 -3.31
N THR A 94 -18.44 5.23 -4.47
CA THR A 94 -17.67 6.16 -5.30
C THR A 94 -17.32 7.43 -4.54
N GLY A 95 -18.32 8.05 -3.88
CA GLY A 95 -18.09 9.24 -3.07
C GLY A 95 -17.19 9.01 -1.86
N ALA A 96 -17.31 7.85 -1.22
CA ALA A 96 -16.43 7.48 -0.10
C ALA A 96 -14.98 7.28 -0.54
N ILE A 97 -14.74 6.69 -1.73
CA ILE A 97 -13.42 6.52 -2.32
C ILE A 97 -12.85 7.87 -2.77
N ASP A 98 -13.65 8.71 -3.40
CA ASP A 98 -13.25 10.05 -3.85
C ASP A 98 -12.77 10.92 -2.68
N ASN A 99 -13.33 10.73 -1.50
CA ASN A 99 -12.96 11.44 -0.27
C ASN A 99 -11.78 10.81 0.50
N LEU A 100 -11.16 9.73 0.02
CA LEU A 100 -9.97 9.18 0.67
C LEU A 100 -8.78 10.13 0.54
N PRO A 101 -7.93 10.22 1.58
CA PRO A 101 -6.76 11.11 1.56
C PRO A 101 -5.81 10.79 0.40
N GLY A 102 -5.44 11.79 -0.37
CA GLY A 102 -4.50 11.68 -1.48
C GLY A 102 -5.11 11.24 -2.81
N VAL A 103 -6.43 11.06 -2.89
CA VAL A 103 -7.10 10.78 -4.16
C VAL A 103 -7.13 12.02 -5.04
N ASN A 104 -6.81 11.83 -6.32
CA ASN A 104 -7.01 12.87 -7.34
C ASN A 104 -8.47 12.81 -7.84
N HIS A 105 -9.30 13.73 -7.34
CA HIS A 105 -10.73 13.81 -7.66
C HIS A 105 -11.07 13.87 -9.17
N ASN A 106 -10.14 14.36 -9.99
CA ASN A 106 -10.35 14.44 -11.43
C ASN A 106 -10.04 13.12 -12.15
N LEU A 107 -9.34 12.21 -11.49
CA LEU A 107 -8.95 10.91 -12.02
C LEU A 107 -9.73 9.74 -11.37
N VAL A 108 -10.83 10.07 -10.68
CA VAL A 108 -11.80 9.06 -10.25
C VAL A 108 -12.70 8.70 -11.43
N SER A 109 -12.81 7.42 -11.72
CA SER A 109 -13.65 6.88 -12.79
C SER A 109 -14.63 5.86 -12.23
N SER A 110 -15.92 6.13 -12.35
CA SER A 110 -17.03 5.26 -11.96
C SER A 110 -18.24 5.61 -12.81
N ILE A 111 -19.17 4.67 -13.01
CA ILE A 111 -20.41 4.91 -13.74
C ILE A 111 -21.30 6.00 -13.09
N THR A 112 -21.18 6.21 -11.79
CA THR A 112 -21.92 7.23 -11.03
C THR A 112 -21.12 8.52 -10.85
N HIS A 113 -19.83 8.54 -11.19
CA HIS A 113 -19.01 9.72 -11.01
C HIS A 113 -19.18 10.74 -12.15
N ARG A 114 -19.04 12.03 -11.85
CA ARG A 114 -19.17 13.15 -12.80
C ARG A 114 -18.24 13.07 -14.01
N THR A 115 -17.15 12.33 -13.93
CA THR A 115 -16.19 12.12 -15.04
C THR A 115 -16.71 11.14 -16.08
N ALA A 116 -17.62 10.23 -15.70
CA ALA A 116 -18.25 9.30 -16.63
C ALA A 116 -19.39 9.98 -17.38
N ARG A 117 -19.15 10.26 -18.65
CA ARG A 117 -20.09 11.00 -19.50
C ARG A 117 -20.35 10.26 -20.80
N PHE A 118 -21.63 10.16 -21.14
CA PHE A 118 -22.07 9.70 -22.45
C PHE A 118 -21.98 10.85 -23.45
N ILE A 119 -21.29 10.63 -24.56
CA ILE A 119 -21.10 11.62 -25.61
C ILE A 119 -21.90 11.15 -26.82
N SER A 120 -22.82 11.98 -27.30
CA SER A 120 -23.62 11.74 -28.50
C SER A 120 -23.60 12.96 -29.41
N LEU A 121 -23.89 12.73 -30.68
CA LEU A 121 -24.14 13.80 -31.65
C LEU A 121 -25.65 14.05 -31.69
N THR A 122 -26.04 15.33 -31.68
CA THR A 122 -27.43 15.72 -31.95
C THR A 122 -27.71 15.69 -33.44
N GLU A 123 -28.97 15.67 -33.82
CA GLU A 123 -29.40 15.76 -35.24
C GLU A 123 -28.86 17.01 -35.95
N GLU A 124 -28.57 18.06 -35.19
CA GLU A 124 -28.01 19.32 -35.68
C GLU A 124 -26.44 19.26 -35.77
N GLY A 125 -25.82 18.12 -35.48
CA GLY A 125 -24.38 17.94 -35.55
C GLY A 125 -23.59 18.50 -34.34
N SER A 126 -24.28 18.97 -33.30
CA SER A 126 -23.64 19.42 -32.06
C SER A 126 -23.33 18.26 -31.14
N VAL A 127 -22.24 18.40 -30.32
CA VAL A 127 -21.84 17.38 -29.36
C VAL A 127 -22.62 17.57 -28.05
N ARG A 128 -23.33 16.53 -27.65
CA ARG A 128 -24.04 16.46 -26.37
C ARG A 128 -23.30 15.56 -25.42
N SER A 129 -23.02 16.06 -24.20
CA SER A 129 -22.33 15.35 -23.16
C SER A 129 -23.17 15.27 -21.89
N GLU A 130 -23.57 14.06 -21.48
CA GLU A 130 -24.45 13.81 -20.34
C GLU A 130 -23.78 12.89 -19.35
N VAL A 131 -24.01 13.10 -18.03
CA VAL A 131 -23.63 12.13 -17.02
C VAL A 131 -24.53 10.90 -17.09
N TYR A 132 -24.01 9.72 -16.80
CA TYR A 132 -24.81 8.50 -16.75
C TYR A 132 -25.78 8.50 -15.57
N TYR A 133 -25.34 8.99 -14.43
CA TYR A 133 -26.09 9.02 -13.17
C TYR A 133 -25.99 10.40 -12.51
N ASN A 134 -27.10 10.89 -11.98
CA ASN A 134 -27.13 12.13 -11.22
C ASN A 134 -28.00 11.93 -9.96
N PRO A 135 -27.37 11.76 -8.77
CA PRO A 135 -28.12 11.53 -7.53
C PRO A 135 -29.02 12.69 -7.12
N ALA A 136 -28.71 13.92 -7.57
CA ALA A 136 -29.53 15.10 -7.26
C ALA A 136 -30.93 15.09 -7.90
N LEU A 137 -31.14 14.27 -8.94
CA LEU A 137 -32.45 14.12 -9.61
C LEU A 137 -33.34 13.10 -8.90
N GLY A 138 -32.88 12.45 -7.83
CA GLY A 138 -33.65 11.43 -7.13
C GLY A 138 -33.65 10.07 -7.81
N ALA A 139 -34.65 9.24 -7.49
CA ALA A 139 -34.78 7.91 -8.05
C ALA A 139 -35.18 7.97 -9.55
N MET A 140 -34.49 7.18 -10.38
CA MET A 140 -34.75 7.06 -11.80
C MET A 140 -36.01 6.21 -12.04
N THR A 141 -36.80 6.58 -13.05
CA THR A 141 -37.92 5.75 -13.50
C THR A 141 -37.43 4.49 -14.23
N PRO A 142 -38.23 3.43 -14.36
CA PRO A 142 -37.83 2.22 -15.09
C PRO A 142 -37.38 2.53 -16.54
N GLU A 143 -37.98 3.50 -17.19
CA GLU A 143 -37.62 3.93 -18.56
C GLU A 143 -36.25 4.61 -18.57
N GLN A 144 -35.95 5.44 -17.55
CA GLN A 144 -34.65 6.10 -17.41
C GLN A 144 -33.54 5.08 -17.13
N LEU A 145 -33.80 4.08 -16.29
CA LEU A 145 -32.86 2.97 -16.02
C LEU A 145 -32.59 2.15 -17.30
N ALA A 146 -33.65 1.85 -18.09
CA ALA A 146 -33.50 1.15 -19.35
C ALA A 146 -32.69 1.98 -20.38
N ALA A 147 -32.95 3.29 -20.45
CA ALA A 147 -32.21 4.22 -21.32
C ALA A 147 -30.73 4.33 -20.89
N MET A 148 -30.45 4.41 -19.58
CA MET A 148 -29.06 4.40 -19.05
C MET A 148 -28.37 3.10 -19.44
N LYS A 149 -28.99 1.95 -19.22
CA LYS A 149 -28.48 0.64 -19.63
C LYS A 149 -28.16 0.58 -21.12
N ALA A 150 -29.06 1.06 -21.97
CA ALA A 150 -28.86 1.11 -23.42
C ALA A 150 -27.64 1.98 -23.80
N LYS A 151 -27.47 3.16 -23.16
CA LYS A 151 -26.28 4.02 -23.36
C LYS A 151 -24.98 3.32 -22.96
N VAL A 152 -24.99 2.58 -21.84
CA VAL A 152 -23.83 1.83 -21.37
C VAL A 152 -23.43 0.72 -22.35
N LEU A 153 -24.40 -0.02 -22.89
CA LEU A 153 -24.13 -1.14 -23.80
C LEU A 153 -23.48 -0.72 -25.12
N VAL A 154 -23.70 0.53 -25.56
CA VAL A 154 -23.16 1.06 -26.81
C VAL A 154 -21.86 1.87 -26.61
N ASP A 155 -21.48 2.19 -25.38
CA ASP A 155 -20.26 2.93 -25.10
C ASP A 155 -19.10 1.97 -24.75
N PRO A 156 -18.14 1.74 -25.68
CA PRO A 156 -17.01 0.82 -25.44
C PRO A 156 -16.03 1.32 -24.37
N ARG A 157 -16.14 2.57 -23.93
CA ARG A 157 -15.32 3.12 -22.82
C ARG A 157 -15.90 2.72 -21.46
N VAL A 158 -17.15 2.28 -21.42
CA VAL A 158 -17.86 1.93 -20.20
C VAL A 158 -18.16 0.44 -20.15
N PHE A 159 -18.75 -0.11 -21.22
CA PHE A 159 -19.08 -1.52 -21.29
C PHE A 159 -17.83 -2.39 -21.39
N GLY A 160 -17.70 -3.33 -20.47
CA GLY A 160 -16.54 -4.21 -20.37
C GLY A 160 -15.31 -3.59 -19.66
N LEU A 161 -15.30 -2.27 -19.39
CA LEU A 161 -14.18 -1.59 -18.71
C LEU A 161 -14.55 -0.99 -17.35
N ILE A 162 -15.75 -0.43 -17.24
CA ILE A 162 -16.30 0.15 -16.00
C ILE A 162 -17.49 -0.68 -15.53
N VAL A 163 -18.29 -1.18 -16.45
CA VAL A 163 -19.40 -2.09 -16.17
C VAL A 163 -19.09 -3.44 -16.75
N SER A 164 -19.25 -4.50 -15.95
CA SER A 164 -18.97 -5.87 -16.38
C SER A 164 -19.92 -6.33 -17.51
N PRO A 165 -19.48 -7.24 -18.40
CA PRO A 165 -20.32 -7.72 -19.51
C PRO A 165 -21.61 -8.41 -19.06
N ASP A 166 -21.64 -9.02 -17.88
CA ASP A 166 -22.81 -9.63 -17.26
C ASP A 166 -23.73 -8.62 -16.54
N LEU A 167 -23.33 -7.34 -16.53
CA LEU A 167 -24.05 -6.22 -15.89
C LEU A 167 -24.22 -6.37 -14.37
N LYS A 168 -23.42 -7.21 -13.73
CA LYS A 168 -23.51 -7.46 -12.29
C LYS A 168 -22.48 -6.69 -11.48
N ALA A 169 -21.44 -6.13 -12.11
CA ALA A 169 -20.42 -5.38 -11.38
C ALA A 169 -20.11 -4.03 -12.04
N ALA A 170 -19.79 -3.05 -11.20
CA ALA A 170 -19.23 -1.78 -11.62
C ALA A 170 -17.85 -1.57 -10.98
N LEU A 171 -16.89 -1.12 -11.80
CA LEU A 171 -15.56 -0.75 -11.36
C LEU A 171 -15.48 0.74 -11.02
N ILE A 172 -14.86 1.01 -9.89
CA ILE A 172 -14.45 2.35 -9.46
C ILE A 172 -12.93 2.36 -9.48
N LYS A 173 -12.35 3.25 -10.26
CA LYS A 173 -10.89 3.44 -10.31
C LYS A 173 -10.58 4.81 -9.72
N ALA A 174 -9.67 4.87 -8.77
CA ALA A 174 -9.19 6.11 -8.18
C ALA A 174 -7.67 6.14 -8.24
N GLN A 175 -7.13 7.24 -8.73
CA GLN A 175 -5.70 7.47 -8.78
C GLN A 175 -5.27 8.35 -7.62
N PHE A 176 -4.20 7.96 -6.94
CA PHE A 176 -3.60 8.74 -5.88
C PHE A 176 -2.50 9.64 -6.42
N VAL A 177 -2.32 10.80 -5.78
CA VAL A 177 -1.29 11.76 -6.18
C VAL A 177 0.09 11.19 -5.85
N ASP A 178 0.96 11.12 -6.86
CA ASP A 178 2.36 10.74 -6.68
C ASP A 178 3.17 11.90 -6.04
N GLY A 179 4.13 11.56 -5.19
CA GLY A 179 5.11 12.52 -4.65
C GLY A 179 4.92 12.92 -3.19
N GLY A 180 3.96 12.33 -2.47
CA GLY A 180 3.80 12.46 -1.01
C GLY A 180 3.95 11.13 -0.29
N GLN A 181 4.25 11.15 1.01
CA GLN A 181 4.06 9.97 1.85
C GLN A 181 2.56 9.76 2.04
N LEU A 182 1.97 8.86 1.24
CA LEU A 182 0.58 8.45 1.41
C LEU A 182 0.44 7.64 2.70
N ASP A 183 -0.62 7.91 3.46
CA ASP A 183 -1.01 7.08 4.60
C ASP A 183 -1.72 5.82 4.10
N TYR A 184 -0.93 4.85 3.62
CA TYR A 184 -1.46 3.59 3.09
C TYR A 184 -2.26 2.80 4.12
N LEU A 185 -1.88 2.88 5.41
CA LEU A 185 -2.65 2.23 6.49
C LEU A 185 -4.01 2.88 6.67
N GLY A 186 -4.08 4.21 6.69
CA GLY A 186 -5.34 4.95 6.77
C GLY A 186 -6.23 4.72 5.54
N ILE A 187 -5.64 4.66 4.34
CA ILE A 187 -6.37 4.28 3.11
C ILE A 187 -6.97 2.88 3.25
N PHE A 188 -6.18 1.89 3.70
CA PHE A 188 -6.66 0.52 3.88
C PHE A 188 -7.77 0.43 4.93
N GLN A 189 -7.63 1.12 6.07
CA GLN A 189 -8.67 1.18 7.10
C GLN A 189 -9.96 1.81 6.54
N GLY A 190 -9.85 2.92 5.82
CA GLY A 190 -10.98 3.54 5.14
C GLY A 190 -11.69 2.60 4.15
N LEU A 191 -10.92 1.78 3.41
CA LEU A 191 -11.48 0.76 2.52
C LEU A 191 -12.22 -0.35 3.30
N GLN A 192 -11.69 -0.78 4.45
CA GLN A 192 -12.37 -1.75 5.31
C GLN A 192 -13.66 -1.18 5.89
N ASP A 193 -13.68 0.08 6.27
CA ASP A 193 -14.88 0.78 6.77
C ASP A 193 -15.94 0.91 5.68
N ILE A 194 -15.57 1.26 4.46
CA ILE A 194 -16.47 1.29 3.29
C ILE A 194 -17.05 -0.10 3.07
N ARG A 195 -16.21 -1.13 3.05
CA ARG A 195 -16.63 -2.51 2.88
C ARG A 195 -17.58 -2.97 3.98
N ALA A 196 -17.31 -2.65 5.25
CA ALA A 196 -18.17 -3.01 6.37
C ALA A 196 -19.55 -2.34 6.31
N ARG A 197 -19.62 -1.10 5.79
CA ARG A 197 -20.88 -0.35 5.66
C ARG A 197 -21.73 -0.82 4.49
N GLU A 198 -21.12 -1.02 3.33
CA GLU A 198 -21.83 -1.21 2.05
C GLU A 198 -21.91 -2.69 1.62
N ASN A 199 -21.19 -3.61 2.26
CA ASN A 199 -21.23 -5.05 1.96
C ASN A 199 -22.50 -5.70 2.53
N LYS A 200 -23.68 -5.21 2.09
CA LYS A 200 -25.02 -5.56 2.59
C LYS A 200 -26.00 -5.69 1.42
N GLY A 201 -27.14 -6.32 1.65
CA GLY A 201 -28.24 -6.33 0.68
C GLY A 201 -27.91 -6.97 -0.67
N GLY A 202 -26.99 -7.96 -0.69
CA GLY A 202 -26.58 -8.59 -1.96
C GLY A 202 -25.47 -7.85 -2.70
N VAL A 203 -24.93 -6.75 -2.16
CA VAL A 203 -23.77 -6.03 -2.70
C VAL A 203 -22.50 -6.58 -2.06
N ARG A 204 -21.49 -6.86 -2.87
CA ARG A 204 -20.12 -7.26 -2.45
C ARG A 204 -19.10 -6.28 -2.99
N ILE A 205 -18.15 -5.89 -2.13
CA ILE A 205 -17.10 -4.96 -2.49
C ILE A 205 -15.76 -5.70 -2.49
N HIS A 206 -15.08 -5.63 -3.62
CA HIS A 206 -13.73 -6.17 -3.81
C HIS A 206 -12.78 -5.02 -4.08
N THR A 207 -11.64 -5.02 -3.40
CA THR A 207 -10.64 -3.96 -3.51
C THR A 207 -9.31 -4.53 -3.96
N THR A 208 -8.66 -3.88 -4.92
CA THR A 208 -7.33 -4.23 -5.39
C THR A 208 -6.56 -2.97 -5.82
N GLY A 209 -5.27 -3.13 -6.04
CA GLY A 209 -4.37 -2.04 -6.44
C GLY A 209 -3.28 -1.80 -5.42
N GLN A 210 -2.25 -1.08 -5.85
CA GLN A 210 -1.05 -0.85 -5.03
C GLN A 210 -1.36 -0.21 -3.67
N PRO A 211 -2.22 0.84 -3.56
CA PRO A 211 -2.54 1.43 -2.25
C PRO A 211 -3.20 0.46 -1.29
N ALA A 212 -4.11 -0.38 -1.77
CA ALA A 212 -4.76 -1.39 -0.95
C ALA A 212 -3.79 -2.48 -0.49
N LEU A 213 -2.90 -2.93 -1.38
CA LEU A 213 -1.91 -3.96 -1.09
C LEU A 213 -0.89 -3.48 -0.06
N ILE A 214 -0.33 -2.30 -0.26
CA ILE A 214 0.64 -1.72 0.70
C ILE A 214 -0.03 -1.51 2.06
N GLY A 215 -1.23 -0.93 2.09
CA GLY A 215 -1.97 -0.72 3.34
C GLY A 215 -2.30 -2.03 4.06
N TRP A 216 -2.63 -3.09 3.31
CA TRP A 216 -2.81 -4.43 3.86
C TRP A 216 -1.53 -4.94 4.52
N VAL A 217 -0.37 -4.81 3.87
CA VAL A 217 0.94 -5.18 4.46
C VAL A 217 1.19 -4.42 5.76
N TYR A 218 0.97 -3.10 5.75
CA TYR A 218 1.14 -2.27 6.95
C TYR A 218 0.21 -2.70 8.10
N SER A 219 -0.98 -3.20 7.80
CA SER A 219 -1.92 -3.68 8.82
C SER A 219 -1.41 -4.89 9.61
N TYR A 220 -0.45 -5.66 9.06
CA TYR A 220 0.19 -6.81 9.72
C TYR A 220 1.42 -6.46 10.56
N LEU A 221 1.97 -5.24 10.45
CA LEU A 221 3.15 -4.84 11.21
C LEU A 221 3.01 -5.05 12.73
N PRO A 222 1.89 -4.66 13.38
CA PRO A 222 1.72 -4.88 14.81
C PRO A 222 1.75 -6.37 15.18
N GLN A 223 1.12 -7.22 14.37
CA GLN A 223 1.10 -8.67 14.57
C GLN A 223 2.49 -9.27 14.41
N SER A 224 3.25 -8.86 13.41
CA SER A 224 4.63 -9.28 13.19
C SER A 224 5.50 -8.91 14.38
N LEU A 225 5.39 -7.68 14.90
CA LEU A 225 6.12 -7.24 16.09
C LEU A 225 5.76 -8.07 17.34
N GLN A 226 4.49 -8.47 17.50
CA GLN A 226 4.09 -9.37 18.57
C GLN A 226 4.75 -10.74 18.46
N VAL A 227 4.77 -11.34 17.26
CA VAL A 227 5.44 -12.63 17.02
C VAL A 227 6.93 -12.53 17.31
N PHE A 228 7.60 -11.47 16.87
CA PHE A 228 9.01 -11.21 17.22
C PHE A 228 9.20 -11.09 18.74
N GLY A 229 8.30 -10.38 19.43
CA GLY A 229 8.32 -10.26 20.88
C GLY A 229 8.22 -11.62 21.59
N TYR A 230 7.29 -12.46 21.20
CA TYR A 230 7.13 -13.82 21.75
C TYR A 230 8.38 -14.68 21.47
N THR A 231 8.91 -14.61 20.24
CA THR A 231 10.13 -15.34 19.88
C THR A 231 11.30 -14.90 20.76
N ALA A 232 11.49 -13.59 20.96
CA ALA A 232 12.53 -13.05 21.82
C ALA A 232 12.38 -13.54 23.28
N ILE A 233 11.17 -13.58 23.83
CA ILE A 233 10.89 -14.08 25.17
C ILE A 233 11.24 -15.58 25.29
N ILE A 234 10.85 -16.38 24.28
CA ILE A 234 11.16 -17.82 24.28
C ILE A 234 12.67 -18.05 24.21
N VAL A 235 13.37 -17.34 23.31
CA VAL A 235 14.85 -17.45 23.19
C VAL A 235 15.53 -17.03 24.49
N LEU A 236 15.08 -15.94 25.12
CA LEU A 236 15.59 -15.50 26.41
C LEU A 236 15.37 -16.55 27.50
N GLY A 237 14.16 -17.15 27.55
CA GLY A 237 13.82 -18.23 28.48
C GLY A 237 14.73 -19.45 28.30
N LEU A 238 14.98 -19.86 27.06
CA LEU A 238 15.91 -20.95 26.75
C LEU A 238 17.35 -20.64 27.16
N LEU A 239 17.83 -19.41 26.92
CA LEU A 239 19.16 -18.99 27.36
C LEU A 239 19.29 -19.03 28.88
N VAL A 240 18.29 -18.54 29.62
CA VAL A 240 18.26 -18.59 31.08
C VAL A 240 18.24 -20.03 31.59
N ALA A 241 17.39 -20.88 30.99
CA ALA A 241 17.26 -22.28 31.39
C ALA A 241 18.55 -23.07 31.14
N TYR A 242 19.25 -22.79 30.03
CA TYR A 242 20.47 -23.48 29.64
C TYR A 242 21.68 -23.02 30.46
N PHE A 243 21.94 -21.70 30.51
CA PHE A 243 23.17 -21.18 31.15
C PHE A 243 23.04 -21.06 32.65
N ARG A 244 21.85 -20.79 33.19
CA ARG A 244 21.58 -20.63 34.65
C ARG A 244 22.49 -19.63 35.34
N ARG A 245 23.24 -18.79 34.61
CA ARG A 245 24.16 -17.77 35.10
C ARG A 245 23.95 -16.48 34.36
N PHE A 246 23.97 -15.35 35.06
CA PHE A 246 23.74 -14.03 34.47
C PHE A 246 24.67 -13.72 33.29
N HIS A 247 25.97 -14.00 33.42
CA HIS A 247 26.96 -13.74 32.36
C HIS A 247 26.70 -14.58 31.09
N GLY A 248 26.21 -15.80 31.24
CA GLY A 248 25.85 -16.66 30.11
C GLY A 248 24.65 -16.14 29.28
N VAL A 249 23.80 -15.36 29.91
CA VAL A 249 22.63 -14.71 29.25
C VAL A 249 23.01 -13.32 28.75
N ALA A 250 23.69 -12.53 29.57
CA ALA A 250 24.04 -11.13 29.29
C ALA A 250 24.96 -10.97 28.07
N LEU A 251 26.01 -11.83 27.96
CA LEU A 251 26.97 -11.72 26.86
C LEU A 251 26.35 -11.91 25.47
N PRO A 252 25.54 -12.98 25.20
CA PRO A 252 24.87 -13.11 23.93
C PRO A 252 23.91 -11.95 23.64
N LEU A 253 23.16 -11.45 24.65
CA LEU A 253 22.25 -10.32 24.47
C LEU A 253 22.99 -9.04 24.10
N VAL A 254 24.13 -8.74 24.75
CA VAL A 254 24.96 -7.59 24.38
C VAL A 254 25.48 -7.74 22.95
N GLY A 255 25.94 -8.94 22.58
CA GLY A 255 26.39 -9.22 21.20
C GLY A 255 25.31 -9.02 20.16
N ILE A 256 24.08 -9.54 20.39
CA ILE A 256 22.93 -9.36 19.53
C ILE A 256 22.58 -7.88 19.43
N SER A 257 22.54 -7.16 20.56
CA SER A 257 22.19 -5.74 20.58
C SER A 257 23.19 -4.91 19.75
N ILE A 258 24.48 -5.14 19.92
CA ILE A 258 25.53 -4.47 19.15
C ILE A 258 25.37 -4.78 17.65
N SER A 259 25.20 -6.06 17.28
CA SER A 259 25.03 -6.48 15.89
C SER A 259 23.78 -5.82 15.25
N THR A 260 22.67 -5.75 15.99
CA THR A 260 21.44 -5.10 15.51
C THR A 260 21.65 -3.60 15.31
N ILE A 261 22.30 -2.93 16.27
CA ILE A 261 22.62 -1.50 16.15
C ILE A 261 23.51 -1.23 14.94
N TRP A 262 24.54 -2.08 14.73
CA TRP A 262 25.43 -1.94 13.59
C TRP A 262 24.73 -2.21 12.27
N GLY A 263 23.87 -3.24 12.19
CA GLY A 263 23.09 -3.55 10.99
C GLY A 263 22.16 -2.40 10.62
N LEU A 264 21.31 -1.95 11.55
CA LEU A 264 20.38 -0.86 11.32
C LEU A 264 21.09 0.46 11.04
N GLY A 265 22.12 0.80 11.82
CA GLY A 265 22.88 2.02 11.63
C GLY A 265 23.64 2.06 10.31
N TYR A 266 24.14 0.90 9.84
CA TYR A 266 24.80 0.77 8.55
C TYR A 266 23.84 0.97 7.38
N ILE A 267 22.64 0.37 7.46
CA ILE A 267 21.55 0.58 6.45
C ILE A 267 21.25 2.07 6.32
N VAL A 268 21.07 2.76 7.46
CA VAL A 268 20.80 4.21 7.47
C VAL A 268 21.99 5.02 6.94
N ALA A 269 23.22 4.63 7.29
CA ALA A 269 24.43 5.32 6.82
C ALA A 269 24.60 5.24 5.29
N LEU A 270 24.13 4.15 4.67
CA LEU A 270 24.10 3.99 3.22
C LEU A 270 22.93 4.68 2.54
N GLY A 271 22.01 5.30 3.30
CA GLY A 271 20.82 5.97 2.77
C GLY A 271 19.69 5.01 2.38
N TYR A 272 19.75 3.74 2.77
CA TYR A 272 18.69 2.78 2.54
C TYR A 272 17.58 2.92 3.58
N HIS A 273 16.39 2.43 3.22
CA HIS A 273 15.23 2.29 4.10
C HIS A 273 14.97 0.83 4.45
N LEU A 274 14.18 0.60 5.47
CA LEU A 274 13.70 -0.73 5.83
C LEU A 274 12.34 -0.96 5.17
N ASP A 275 12.25 -2.01 4.36
CA ASP A 275 10.98 -2.38 3.73
C ASP A 275 10.25 -3.42 4.60
N PRO A 276 9.01 -3.13 5.06
CA PRO A 276 8.19 -4.08 5.80
C PRO A 276 7.94 -5.40 5.08
N LEU A 277 8.00 -5.44 3.75
CA LEU A 277 7.85 -6.68 2.98
C LEU A 277 9.04 -7.63 3.12
N MET A 278 10.18 -7.14 3.60
CA MET A 278 11.40 -7.95 3.79
C MET A 278 11.54 -8.45 5.24
N LEU A 279 10.63 -8.05 6.13
CA LEU A 279 10.55 -8.50 7.51
C LEU A 279 9.69 -9.76 7.63
#